data_2612ea4786aa84e79878dbfada250133
#
_entry.id   2612ea4786aa84e79878dbfada250133
#
_cell.length_a   1.000
_cell.length_b   1.000
_cell.length_c   1.000
_cell.angle_alpha   90.00
_cell.angle_beta   90.00
_cell.angle_gamma   90.00
#
_symmetry.space_group_name_H-M   'P 1'
#
loop_
_entity.id
_entity.type
_entity.pdbx_description
1 polymer ?
#
loop_
_entity_poly.entity_id
_entity_poly.type
_entity_poly.pdbx_seq_one_letter_code
_entity_poly.pdbx_strand_id
1 'polypeptide(L)'
;PMPLISFPRVTLSEYAPLQCGIDSIAEGLHTFEEMNMGYGTMIYEVTLPATDKPAVLTMDAHDYAQVFVGGQLVGKLDRTKNEKSLQLPALYAPTKAIIIVEGMGRINFGRAIKDYKGIIGNITLTTENEVCTINYQPRQWKSCTVPDTYEQALKAFRKASAFNPTIGFLRGYFRGYVNIRKVG
;
A
#
# COMPACT_ATOMS: atom_id res chain seq x y z
N PRO A 1 33.00 -20.65 -17.61
CA PRO A 1 32.61 -19.77 -16.50
C PRO A 1 32.14 -18.43 -17.08
N MET A 2 30.98 -17.97 -16.69
CA MET A 2 30.53 -16.62 -17.04
C MET A 2 31.38 -15.60 -16.29
N PRO A 3 31.82 -14.50 -16.94
CA PRO A 3 32.53 -13.45 -16.25
C PRO A 3 31.65 -12.82 -15.19
N LEU A 4 32.19 -12.66 -13.98
CA LEU A 4 31.52 -11.99 -12.85
C LEU A 4 31.88 -10.51 -12.87
N ILE A 5 30.88 -9.65 -12.76
CA ILE A 5 31.05 -8.21 -12.59
C ILE A 5 30.87 -7.90 -11.10
N SER A 6 31.89 -7.30 -10.49
CA SER A 6 31.79 -6.79 -9.11
C SER A 6 31.47 -5.30 -9.16
N PHE A 7 30.43 -4.92 -8.40
CA PHE A 7 30.07 -3.52 -8.24
C PHE A 7 30.54 -2.97 -6.88
N PRO A 8 30.93 -1.70 -6.82
CA PRO A 8 31.11 -1.03 -5.54
C PRO A 8 29.75 -0.88 -4.83
N ARG A 9 29.80 -0.55 -3.55
CA ARG A 9 28.57 -0.21 -2.81
C ARG A 9 27.86 0.95 -3.52
N VAL A 10 26.57 0.75 -3.86
CA VAL A 10 25.74 1.77 -4.50
C VAL A 10 25.06 2.60 -3.42
N THR A 11 25.20 3.91 -3.48
CA THR A 11 24.49 4.83 -2.61
C THR A 11 23.19 5.24 -3.29
N LEU A 12 22.06 5.08 -2.59
CA LEU A 12 20.77 5.59 -3.03
C LEU A 12 20.75 7.11 -2.81
N SER A 13 20.55 7.86 -3.88
CA SER A 13 20.66 9.34 -3.87
C SER A 13 19.31 10.04 -4.12
N GLU A 14 18.33 9.32 -4.62
CA GLU A 14 17.01 9.87 -4.96
C GLU A 14 15.90 9.02 -4.35
N TYR A 15 14.82 9.69 -3.99
CA TYR A 15 13.61 9.10 -3.42
C TYR A 15 12.37 9.71 -4.07
N ALA A 16 11.42 8.88 -4.42
CA ALA A 16 10.08 9.31 -4.81
C ALA A 16 9.03 8.56 -3.95
N PRO A 17 8.10 9.27 -3.27
CA PRO A 17 7.01 8.63 -2.56
C PRO A 17 6.21 7.69 -3.47
N LEU A 18 5.65 6.62 -2.90
CA LEU A 18 4.87 5.63 -3.66
C LEU A 18 3.71 6.28 -4.43
N GLN A 19 3.09 7.32 -3.87
CA GLN A 19 2.02 8.08 -4.50
C GLN A 19 2.43 8.73 -5.83
N CYS A 20 3.73 9.00 -6.03
CA CYS A 20 4.23 9.50 -7.31
C CYS A 20 4.11 8.48 -8.44
N GLY A 21 3.95 7.20 -8.11
CA GLY A 21 3.72 6.11 -9.04
C GLY A 21 2.26 5.77 -9.30
N ILE A 22 1.31 6.57 -8.82
CA ILE A 22 -0.12 6.35 -9.09
C ILE A 22 -0.36 6.48 -10.59
N ASP A 23 -1.03 5.46 -11.16
CA ASP A 23 -1.43 5.40 -12.56
C ASP A 23 -2.91 5.76 -12.74
N SER A 24 -3.79 5.14 -11.97
CA SER A 24 -5.24 5.35 -12.06
C SER A 24 -5.85 5.61 -10.69
N ILE A 25 -6.91 6.41 -10.65
CA ILE A 25 -7.68 6.72 -9.45
C ILE A 25 -9.15 6.51 -9.76
N ALA A 26 -9.85 5.78 -8.89
CA ALA A 26 -11.29 5.61 -8.94
C ALA A 26 -11.93 5.96 -7.59
N GLU A 27 -13.14 6.50 -7.62
CA GLU A 27 -13.98 6.64 -6.43
C GLU A 27 -14.54 5.28 -6.03
N GLY A 28 -14.61 5.01 -4.74
CA GLY A 28 -15.08 3.75 -4.19
C GLY A 28 -13.97 2.82 -3.74
N LEU A 29 -14.39 1.71 -3.13
CA LEU A 29 -13.52 0.61 -2.71
C LEU A 29 -13.53 -0.45 -3.82
N HIS A 30 -12.41 -0.59 -4.51
CA HIS A 30 -12.25 -1.50 -5.63
C HIS A 30 -11.16 -2.53 -5.37
N THR A 31 -11.34 -3.72 -5.93
CA THR A 31 -10.32 -4.77 -5.98
C THR A 31 -9.29 -4.47 -7.08
N PHE A 32 -8.19 -5.21 -7.09
CA PHE A 32 -7.20 -5.14 -8.18
C PHE A 32 -7.85 -5.48 -9.52
N GLU A 33 -8.72 -6.47 -9.53
CA GLU A 33 -9.42 -6.96 -10.73
C GLU A 33 -10.35 -5.90 -11.31
N GLU A 34 -11.11 -5.21 -10.46
CA GLU A 34 -11.99 -4.10 -10.88
C GLU A 34 -11.22 -2.92 -11.44
N MET A 35 -9.98 -2.72 -10.98
CA MET A 35 -9.07 -1.70 -11.48
C MET A 35 -8.18 -2.19 -12.64
N ASN A 36 -8.44 -3.37 -13.21
CA ASN A 36 -7.66 -4.01 -14.27
C ASN A 36 -6.16 -4.14 -13.95
N MET A 37 -5.83 -4.34 -12.68
CA MET A 37 -4.45 -4.47 -12.21
C MET A 37 -4.13 -5.94 -11.88
N GLY A 38 -3.18 -6.54 -12.60
CA GLY A 38 -2.78 -7.93 -12.39
C GLY A 38 -1.93 -8.13 -11.15
N TYR A 39 -1.02 -7.22 -10.89
CA TYR A 39 -0.05 -7.24 -9.79
C TYR A 39 0.39 -5.81 -9.46
N GLY A 40 1.10 -5.64 -8.34
CA GLY A 40 1.59 -4.34 -7.87
C GLY A 40 0.99 -3.96 -6.52
N THR A 41 0.76 -2.68 -6.33
CA THR A 41 0.26 -2.11 -5.08
C THR A 41 -0.97 -1.26 -5.33
N MET A 42 -1.96 -1.34 -4.45
CA MET A 42 -3.05 -0.38 -4.40
C MET A 42 -2.95 0.50 -3.16
N ILE A 43 -3.28 1.77 -3.34
CA ILE A 43 -3.42 2.73 -2.25
C ILE A 43 -4.90 3.07 -2.12
N TYR A 44 -5.44 2.81 -0.94
CA TYR A 44 -6.81 3.18 -0.57
C TYR A 44 -6.77 4.39 0.35
N GLU A 45 -7.58 5.39 0.04
CA GLU A 45 -7.79 6.55 0.91
C GLU A 45 -9.23 6.55 1.41
N VAL A 46 -9.40 6.79 2.70
CA VAL A 46 -10.70 6.91 3.35
C VAL A 46 -10.63 7.90 4.50
N THR A 47 -11.75 8.54 4.82
CA THR A 47 -11.89 9.30 6.06
C THR A 47 -12.63 8.44 7.08
N LEU A 48 -11.93 8.05 8.14
CA LEU A 48 -12.54 7.35 9.27
C LEU A 48 -13.35 8.31 10.11
N PRO A 49 -14.53 7.91 10.62
CA PRO A 49 -15.31 8.73 11.54
C PRO A 49 -14.58 8.94 12.88
N ALA A 50 -14.97 9.96 13.61
CA ALA A 50 -14.58 10.11 15.01
C ALA A 50 -15.11 8.92 15.82
N THR A 51 -14.31 8.41 16.76
CA THR A 51 -14.70 7.30 17.63
C THR A 51 -14.75 7.68 19.09
N ASP A 52 -14.11 8.80 19.47
CA ASP A 52 -13.97 9.31 20.83
C ASP A 52 -13.36 8.29 21.84
N LYS A 53 -13.19 7.05 21.42
CA LYS A 53 -12.60 5.92 22.16
C LYS A 53 -11.69 5.10 21.24
N PRO A 54 -10.76 4.31 21.81
CA PRO A 54 -10.03 3.32 21.04
C PRO A 54 -10.97 2.38 20.27
N ALA A 55 -10.60 2.02 19.06
CA ALA A 55 -11.40 1.18 18.18
C ALA A 55 -10.57 0.07 17.55
N VAL A 56 -11.27 -0.98 17.09
CA VAL A 56 -10.66 -2.06 16.31
C VAL A 56 -11.08 -1.88 14.85
N LEU A 57 -10.10 -1.66 13.98
CA LEU A 57 -10.30 -1.69 12.52
C LEU A 57 -10.14 -3.13 12.05
N THR A 58 -11.17 -3.69 11.42
CA THR A 58 -11.14 -5.05 10.87
C THR A 58 -11.37 -5.01 9.36
N MET A 59 -10.51 -5.68 8.60
CA MET A 59 -10.59 -5.82 7.15
C MET A 59 -9.89 -7.10 6.68
N ASP A 60 -10.28 -7.63 5.54
CA ASP A 60 -9.60 -8.74 4.88
C ASP A 60 -8.74 -8.20 3.73
N ALA A 61 -7.44 -8.04 3.99
CA ALA A 61 -6.49 -7.53 3.01
C ALA A 61 -5.77 -8.70 2.30
N HIS A 62 -5.84 -8.72 1.00
CA HIS A 62 -5.18 -9.68 0.13
C HIS A 62 -4.06 -8.99 -0.68
N ASP A 63 -2.76 -9.08 -0.26
CA ASP A 63 -2.26 -10.06 0.74
C ASP A 63 -1.61 -9.38 1.95
N TYR A 64 -0.94 -8.24 1.76
CA TYR A 64 -0.22 -7.52 2.80
C TYR A 64 -0.65 -6.06 2.83
N ALA A 65 -1.07 -5.57 3.97
CA ALA A 65 -1.49 -4.19 4.13
C ALA A 65 -0.68 -3.43 5.17
N GLN A 66 -0.40 -2.16 4.89
CA GLN A 66 0.08 -1.18 5.86
C GLN A 66 -0.99 -0.11 6.04
N VAL A 67 -1.33 0.20 7.27
CA VAL A 67 -2.40 1.14 7.61
C VAL A 67 -1.83 2.37 8.29
N PHE A 68 -2.08 3.52 7.69
CA PHE A 68 -1.70 4.83 8.22
C PHE A 68 -2.96 5.61 8.59
N VAL A 69 -2.99 6.19 9.77
CA VAL A 69 -4.09 7.04 10.24
C VAL A 69 -3.52 8.37 10.71
N GLY A 70 -4.04 9.47 10.20
CA GLY A 70 -3.50 10.80 10.50
C GLY A 70 -2.03 10.96 10.13
N GLY A 71 -1.55 10.23 9.12
CA GLY A 71 -0.15 10.23 8.69
C GLY A 71 0.79 9.34 9.50
N GLN A 72 0.30 8.65 10.54
CA GLN A 72 1.09 7.74 11.36
C GLN A 72 0.80 6.27 10.99
N LEU A 73 1.87 5.45 10.88
CA LEU A 73 1.71 4.01 10.72
C LEU A 73 1.13 3.41 12.00
N VAL A 74 -0.11 2.89 11.93
CA VAL A 74 -0.77 2.26 13.08
C VAL A 74 -0.58 0.76 13.12
N GLY A 75 -0.27 0.13 11.99
CA GLY A 75 0.05 -1.29 11.94
C GLY A 75 0.04 -1.87 10.53
N LYS A 76 0.13 -3.18 10.49
CA LYS A 76 0.12 -3.97 9.27
C LYS A 76 -0.79 -5.18 9.44
N LEU A 77 -1.26 -5.71 8.30
CA LEU A 77 -2.01 -6.96 8.23
C LEU A 77 -1.31 -7.88 7.23
N ASP A 78 -0.98 -9.06 7.67
CA ASP A 78 -0.32 -10.10 6.87
C ASP A 78 -1.26 -11.30 6.74
N ARG A 79 -1.75 -11.53 5.53
CA ARG A 79 -2.67 -12.62 5.23
C ARG A 79 -2.08 -13.98 5.57
N THR A 80 -0.77 -14.16 5.41
CA THR A 80 -0.10 -15.43 5.71
C THR A 80 -0.18 -15.79 7.20
N LYS A 81 -0.39 -14.77 8.05
CA LYS A 81 -0.57 -14.90 9.50
C LYS A 81 -2.02 -14.81 9.93
N ASN A 82 -2.95 -14.72 8.97
CA ASN A 82 -4.37 -14.51 9.23
C ASN A 82 -4.66 -13.23 10.06
N GLU A 83 -3.84 -12.19 9.87
CA GLU A 83 -4.03 -10.90 10.53
C GLU A 83 -5.12 -10.11 9.82
N LYS A 84 -6.19 -9.76 10.53
CA LYS A 84 -7.35 -9.04 9.96
C LYS A 84 -7.77 -7.82 10.77
N SER A 85 -7.17 -7.58 11.93
CA SER A 85 -7.59 -6.52 12.83
C SER A 85 -6.41 -5.73 13.37
N LEU A 86 -6.62 -4.41 13.53
CA LEU A 86 -5.68 -3.47 14.11
C LEU A 86 -6.35 -2.64 15.20
N GLN A 87 -5.62 -2.39 16.29
CA GLN A 87 -6.03 -1.44 17.31
C GLN A 87 -5.76 -0.01 16.84
N LEU A 88 -6.76 0.84 16.90
CA LEU A 88 -6.65 2.27 16.64
C LEU A 88 -6.77 3.06 17.94
N PRO A 89 -6.02 4.14 18.11
CA PRO A 89 -6.28 5.09 19.19
C PRO A 89 -7.63 5.77 19.00
N ALA A 90 -8.11 6.45 20.02
CA ALA A 90 -9.31 7.28 19.91
C ALA A 90 -9.12 8.34 18.82
N LEU A 91 -10.12 8.51 17.95
CA LEU A 91 -10.16 9.52 16.91
C LEU A 91 -11.17 10.60 17.33
N TYR A 92 -10.68 11.76 17.75
CA TYR A 92 -11.52 12.86 18.27
C TYR A 92 -12.15 13.71 17.15
N ALA A 93 -11.81 13.43 15.89
CA ALA A 93 -12.37 14.05 14.70
C ALA A 93 -12.29 13.08 13.52
N PRO A 94 -13.07 13.29 12.45
CA PRO A 94 -12.89 12.54 11.21
C PRO A 94 -11.43 12.60 10.73
N THR A 95 -10.80 11.45 10.55
CA THR A 95 -9.37 11.35 10.32
C THR A 95 -9.06 10.59 9.04
N LYS A 96 -8.20 11.16 8.19
CA LYS A 96 -7.76 10.50 6.96
C LYS A 96 -6.94 9.25 7.29
N ALA A 97 -7.34 8.13 6.67
CA ALA A 97 -6.57 6.90 6.65
C ALA A 97 -6.08 6.59 5.24
N ILE A 98 -4.88 6.04 5.16
CA ILE A 98 -4.27 5.51 3.94
C ILE A 98 -3.93 4.05 4.20
N ILE A 99 -4.41 3.17 3.33
CA ILE A 99 -4.15 1.74 3.39
C ILE A 99 -3.40 1.36 2.13
N ILE A 100 -2.21 0.83 2.27
CA ILE A 100 -1.37 0.40 1.15
C ILE A 100 -1.42 -1.12 1.13
N VAL A 101 -2.01 -1.69 0.08
CA VAL A 101 -2.16 -3.14 -0.10
C VAL A 101 -1.27 -3.62 -1.22
N GLU A 102 -0.44 -4.60 -0.92
CA GLU A 102 0.45 -5.27 -1.87
C GLU A 102 -0.09 -6.67 -2.18
N GLY A 103 -0.25 -6.99 -3.47
CA GLY A 103 -0.55 -8.34 -3.92
C GLY A 103 0.74 -9.16 -4.01
N MET A 104 0.84 -10.23 -3.21
CA MET A 104 2.03 -11.09 -3.12
C MET A 104 2.00 -12.27 -4.09
N GLY A 105 1.41 -12.08 -5.25
CA GLY A 105 1.27 -13.11 -6.27
C GLY A 105 -0.13 -13.67 -6.39
N ARG A 106 -0.33 -14.56 -7.35
CA ARG A 106 -1.63 -15.15 -7.69
C ARG A 106 -1.60 -16.65 -7.51
N ILE A 107 -2.70 -17.21 -7.02
CA ILE A 107 -2.88 -18.65 -6.92
C ILE A 107 -3.01 -19.21 -8.35
N ASN A 108 -2.15 -20.14 -8.70
CA ASN A 108 -2.09 -20.74 -10.04
C ASN A 108 -2.69 -22.15 -10.10
N PHE A 109 -3.03 -22.75 -8.94
CA PHE A 109 -3.55 -24.11 -8.86
C PHE A 109 -4.43 -24.32 -7.63
N GLY A 110 -5.44 -25.18 -7.76
CA GLY A 110 -6.29 -25.62 -6.65
C GLY A 110 -7.67 -24.98 -6.61
N ARG A 111 -8.44 -25.30 -5.57
CA ARG A 111 -9.84 -24.85 -5.42
C ARG A 111 -9.98 -23.36 -5.17
N ALA A 112 -8.95 -22.71 -4.64
CA ALA A 112 -8.93 -21.28 -4.30
C ALA A 112 -8.31 -20.42 -5.41
N ILE A 113 -8.28 -20.89 -6.65
CA ILE A 113 -7.68 -20.18 -7.80
C ILE A 113 -8.35 -18.82 -8.06
N LYS A 114 -9.64 -18.71 -7.73
CA LYS A 114 -10.38 -17.44 -7.80
C LYS A 114 -10.13 -16.63 -6.53
N ASP A 115 -9.03 -15.91 -6.50
CA ASP A 115 -8.55 -15.14 -5.36
C ASP A 115 -8.37 -13.67 -5.76
N TYR A 116 -9.37 -12.85 -5.44
CA TYR A 116 -9.31 -11.40 -5.69
C TYR A 116 -8.32 -10.73 -4.76
N LYS A 117 -7.63 -9.71 -5.28
CA LYS A 117 -6.63 -8.92 -4.54
C LYS A 117 -7.17 -7.55 -4.15
N GLY A 118 -6.57 -6.96 -3.12
CA GLY A 118 -7.00 -5.70 -2.53
C GLY A 118 -7.69 -5.88 -1.18
N ILE A 119 -8.60 -5.00 -0.84
CA ILE A 119 -9.43 -5.14 0.35
C ILE A 119 -10.71 -5.85 -0.05
N ILE A 120 -11.00 -6.98 0.60
CA ILE A 120 -12.10 -7.87 0.24
C ILE A 120 -13.19 -7.84 1.34
N GLY A 121 -14.45 -7.76 0.90
CA GLY A 121 -15.58 -7.79 1.83
C GLY A 121 -15.73 -6.52 2.66
N ASN A 122 -16.29 -6.68 3.85
CA ASN A 122 -16.64 -5.56 4.71
C ASN A 122 -15.46 -5.08 5.56
N ILE A 123 -15.38 -3.77 5.73
CA ILE A 123 -14.46 -3.11 6.64
C ILE A 123 -15.29 -2.58 7.82
N THR A 124 -14.90 -2.93 9.03
CA THR A 124 -15.60 -2.51 10.23
C THR A 124 -14.69 -1.74 11.18
N LEU A 125 -15.28 -0.78 11.85
CA LEU A 125 -14.67 -0.05 12.95
C LEU A 125 -15.52 -0.34 14.21
N THR A 126 -14.93 -1.05 15.16
CA THR A 126 -15.61 -1.53 16.37
C THR A 126 -15.07 -0.79 17.58
N THR A 127 -15.95 -0.15 18.32
CA THR A 127 -15.69 0.40 19.67
C THR A 127 -16.34 -0.52 20.72
N GLU A 128 -16.19 -0.21 22.01
CA GLU A 128 -16.85 -0.97 23.09
C GLU A 128 -18.37 -1.07 22.95
N ASN A 129 -19.00 -0.07 22.33
CA ASN A 129 -20.45 0.07 22.31
C ASN A 129 -21.06 -0.06 20.90
N GLU A 130 -20.26 -0.03 19.85
CA GLU A 130 -20.76 0.08 18.48
C GLU A 130 -19.86 -0.62 17.47
N VAL A 131 -20.49 -1.21 16.44
CA VAL A 131 -19.83 -1.71 15.23
C VAL A 131 -20.30 -0.89 14.05
N CYS A 132 -19.41 -0.15 13.44
CA CYS A 132 -19.66 0.65 12.25
C CYS A 132 -19.05 0.00 11.02
N THR A 133 -19.84 -0.27 9.98
CA THR A 133 -19.32 -0.71 8.67
C THR A 133 -19.03 0.52 7.82
N ILE A 134 -17.77 0.68 7.39
CA ILE A 134 -17.28 1.90 6.77
C ILE A 134 -17.11 1.83 5.24
N ASN A 135 -17.41 0.68 4.62
CA ASN A 135 -17.27 0.51 3.16
C ASN A 135 -18.53 0.87 2.34
N TYR A 136 -19.65 1.23 2.99
CA TYR A 136 -20.92 1.52 2.31
C TYR A 136 -21.04 2.92 1.72
N GLN A 137 -20.08 3.80 1.94
CA GLN A 137 -20.13 5.15 1.41
C GLN A 137 -19.10 5.32 0.27
N PRO A 138 -19.45 5.03 -0.98
CA PRO A 138 -18.51 5.02 -2.11
C PRO A 138 -17.69 6.30 -2.24
N ARG A 139 -18.32 7.46 -2.00
CA ARG A 139 -17.66 8.78 -2.11
C ARG A 139 -16.62 9.07 -1.02
N GLN A 140 -16.56 8.25 0.02
CA GLN A 140 -15.55 8.39 1.08
C GLN A 140 -14.26 7.63 0.76
N TRP A 141 -14.32 6.71 -0.20
CA TRP A 141 -13.19 5.88 -0.61
C TRP A 141 -12.62 6.35 -1.94
N LYS A 142 -11.31 6.25 -2.04
CA LYS A 142 -10.57 6.30 -3.31
C LYS A 142 -9.67 5.09 -3.40
N SER A 143 -9.69 4.44 -4.54
CA SER A 143 -8.80 3.35 -4.90
C SER A 143 -7.82 3.82 -5.96
N CYS A 144 -6.52 3.71 -5.68
CA CYS A 144 -5.46 4.17 -6.56
C CYS A 144 -4.56 2.99 -6.93
N THR A 145 -4.28 2.80 -8.21
CA THR A 145 -3.36 1.77 -8.69
C THR A 145 -1.93 2.28 -8.75
N VAL A 146 -1.00 1.47 -8.30
CA VAL A 146 0.45 1.69 -8.45
C VAL A 146 1.04 0.44 -9.08
N PRO A 147 1.07 0.36 -10.44
CA PRO A 147 1.65 -0.78 -11.13
C PRO A 147 3.14 -0.92 -10.84
N ASP A 148 3.58 -2.16 -10.63
CA ASP A 148 5.00 -2.48 -10.42
C ASP A 148 5.71 -2.67 -11.77
N THR A 149 5.85 -1.56 -12.50
CA THR A 149 6.53 -1.53 -13.79
C THR A 149 7.69 -0.53 -13.79
N TYR A 150 8.67 -0.77 -14.64
CA TYR A 150 9.80 0.13 -14.82
C TYR A 150 9.37 1.52 -15.29
N GLU A 151 8.42 1.59 -16.22
CA GLU A 151 7.86 2.83 -16.74
C GLU A 151 7.21 3.66 -15.62
N GLN A 152 6.49 3.00 -14.71
CA GLN A 152 5.84 3.69 -13.60
C GLN A 152 6.85 4.20 -12.58
N ALA A 153 7.90 3.44 -12.31
CA ALA A 153 9.02 3.89 -11.49
C ALA A 153 9.71 5.12 -12.11
N LEU A 154 9.95 5.13 -13.44
CA LEU A 154 10.50 6.30 -14.12
C LEU A 154 9.60 7.53 -14.03
N LYS A 155 8.28 7.37 -14.15
CA LYS A 155 7.33 8.47 -13.95
C LYS A 155 7.42 9.02 -12.52
N ALA A 156 7.50 8.14 -11.51
CA ALA A 156 7.65 8.54 -10.11
C ALA A 156 8.91 9.38 -9.89
N PHE A 157 10.04 9.00 -10.48
CA PHE A 157 11.32 9.72 -10.34
C PHE A 157 11.34 11.09 -11.01
N ARG A 158 10.41 11.45 -11.90
CA ARG A 158 10.25 12.83 -12.37
C ARG A 158 9.82 13.78 -11.26
N LYS A 159 9.28 13.27 -10.16
CA LYS A 159 8.84 14.00 -8.96
C LYS A 159 9.74 13.68 -7.75
N ALA A 160 10.89 13.07 -7.98
CA ALA A 160 11.82 12.67 -6.93
C ALA A 160 12.46 13.88 -6.27
N SER A 161 12.79 13.72 -5.00
CA SER A 161 13.66 14.61 -4.23
C SER A 161 14.97 13.92 -3.88
N ALA A 162 15.95 14.67 -3.39
CA ALA A 162 17.15 14.08 -2.81
C ALA A 162 16.75 13.18 -1.64
N PHE A 163 17.34 11.99 -1.57
CA PHE A 163 17.07 11.06 -0.49
C PHE A 163 17.65 11.58 0.82
N ASN A 164 16.80 11.72 1.82
CA ASN A 164 17.19 12.04 3.18
C ASN A 164 16.83 10.86 4.10
N PRO A 165 17.80 10.13 4.66
CA PRO A 165 17.54 8.96 5.49
C PRO A 165 16.85 9.28 6.82
N THR A 166 16.79 10.54 7.23
CA THR A 166 16.07 10.98 8.45
C THR A 166 14.57 11.16 8.24
N ILE A 167 14.11 11.22 6.99
CA ILE A 167 12.68 11.17 6.69
C ILE A 167 12.26 9.71 6.88
N GLY A 168 11.51 9.44 7.93
CA GLY A 168 11.10 8.08 8.31
C GLY A 168 10.58 7.27 7.13
N PHE A 169 10.71 5.94 7.19
CA PHE A 169 10.47 4.98 6.11
C PHE A 169 9.06 5.05 5.54
N LEU A 170 8.84 6.01 4.67
CA LEU A 170 7.68 6.02 3.79
C LEU A 170 7.98 5.05 2.62
N ARG A 171 7.04 4.19 2.28
CA ARG A 171 7.14 3.36 1.07
C ARG A 171 7.33 4.26 -0.14
N GLY A 172 8.22 3.85 -1.03
CA GLY A 172 8.51 4.63 -2.22
C GLY A 172 9.58 3.98 -3.09
N TYR A 173 9.99 4.72 -4.08
CA TYR A 173 11.02 4.35 -5.02
C TYR A 173 12.35 4.97 -4.59
N PHE A 174 13.40 4.17 -4.65
CA PHE A 174 14.76 4.60 -4.33
C PHE A 174 15.64 4.37 -5.55
N ARG A 175 16.49 5.33 -5.89
CA ARG A 175 17.40 5.22 -7.02
C ARG A 175 18.80 5.61 -6.63
N GLY A 176 19.77 4.81 -7.10
CA GLY A 176 21.18 5.09 -7.08
C GLY A 176 21.80 4.78 -8.44
N TYR A 177 23.01 5.21 -8.64
CA TYR A 177 23.71 5.03 -9.92
C TYR A 177 25.01 4.26 -9.73
N VAL A 178 25.32 3.41 -10.70
CA VAL A 178 26.60 2.72 -10.81
C VAL A 178 27.18 2.93 -12.19
N ASN A 179 28.47 3.24 -12.23
CA ASN A 179 29.18 3.43 -13.48
C ASN A 179 29.92 2.14 -13.85
N ILE A 180 29.52 1.52 -14.95
CA ILE A 180 30.15 0.30 -15.46
C ILE A 180 31.16 0.72 -16.53
N ARG A 181 32.46 0.61 -16.21
CA ARG A 181 33.53 1.03 -17.14
C ARG A 181 33.86 -0.01 -18.20
N LYS A 182 33.55 -1.30 -17.94
CA LYS A 182 33.83 -2.40 -18.88
C LYS A 182 32.80 -3.50 -18.66
N VAL A 183 32.15 -3.89 -19.73
CA VAL A 183 31.38 -5.12 -19.82
C VAL A 183 32.29 -6.16 -20.43
N GLY A 184 32.56 -7.24 -19.68
CA GLY A 184 33.52 -8.28 -20.10
C GLY A 184 33.00 -9.12 -21.26
#